data_79a838bb9d2816b099bcd645f1ed22b8
#
_entry.id   79a838bb9d2816b099bcd645f1ed22b8
#
_cell.length_a   1.000
_cell.length_b   1.000
_cell.length_c   1.000
_cell.angle_alpha   90.00
_cell.angle_beta   90.00
_cell.angle_gamma   90.00
#
_symmetry.space_group_name_H-M   'P 1'
#
loop_
_entity.id
_entity.type
_entity.pdbx_description
1 polymer ?
#
loop_
_entity_poly.entity_id
_entity_poly.type
_entity_poly.pdbx_seq_one_letter_code
_entity_poly.pdbx_strand_id
1 'polypeptide(L)'
;MDERIRSVTEDLSQVAADARAMFGHLSPEQLNWKPAKDSWSVAQCFEHIIRTNLQFYPEFEKMAAGTRQNSFWENWSPLSGWGGRFLINAVTIDSKKAKAPSKDIVPPSQVDADIIDRFAKHIEDVNRMVEACESVDRQKTVVTSPFLAVFTYRLDDAFTVLVEHTRRHFRQAARVAGADGFPG
;
A
#
# COMPACT_ATOMS: atom_id res chain seq x y z
N MET A 1 7.46 -3.26 21.88
CA MET A 1 7.14 -2.77 20.51
C MET A 1 7.40 -1.28 20.46
N ASP A 2 8.20 -0.85 19.53
CA ASP A 2 8.55 0.55 19.28
C ASP A 2 7.30 1.38 18.93
N GLU A 3 7.23 2.64 19.37
CA GLU A 3 6.05 3.52 19.18
C GLU A 3 5.71 3.73 17.70
N ARG A 4 6.73 3.86 16.84
CA ARG A 4 6.53 4.03 15.40
C ARG A 4 5.95 2.77 14.75
N ILE A 5 6.46 1.60 15.09
CA ILE A 5 5.95 0.31 14.61
C ILE A 5 4.48 0.15 15.02
N ARG A 6 4.18 0.43 16.29
CA ARG A 6 2.81 0.39 16.81
C ARG A 6 1.88 1.33 16.03
N SER A 7 2.26 2.59 15.84
CA SER A 7 1.46 3.55 15.09
C SER A 7 1.17 3.08 13.67
N VAL A 8 2.16 2.51 12.97
CA VAL A 8 1.99 2.00 11.60
C VAL A 8 1.01 0.82 11.56
N THR A 9 1.16 -0.14 12.48
CA THR A 9 0.31 -1.34 12.52
C THR A 9 -1.12 -1.01 12.97
N GLU A 10 -1.29 -0.07 13.89
CA GLU A 10 -2.61 0.44 14.31
C GLU A 10 -3.31 1.16 13.16
N ASP A 11 -2.62 2.03 12.45
CA ASP A 11 -3.13 2.76 11.28
C ASP A 11 -3.61 1.81 10.17
N LEU A 12 -2.80 0.81 9.82
CA LEU A 12 -3.17 -0.20 8.83
C LEU A 12 -4.35 -1.06 9.29
N SER A 13 -4.35 -1.49 10.55
CA SER A 13 -5.44 -2.28 11.14
C SER A 13 -6.75 -1.50 11.15
N GLN A 14 -6.71 -0.20 11.44
CA GLN A 14 -7.90 0.66 11.39
C GLN A 14 -8.48 0.72 9.97
N VAL A 15 -7.64 0.89 8.94
CA VAL A 15 -8.13 0.88 7.55
C VAL A 15 -8.75 -0.46 7.18
N ALA A 16 -8.21 -1.58 7.66
CA ALA A 16 -8.78 -2.90 7.41
C ALA A 16 -10.15 -3.08 8.11
N ALA A 17 -10.29 -2.59 9.34
CA ALA A 17 -11.55 -2.59 10.07
C ALA A 17 -12.61 -1.72 9.37
N ASP A 18 -12.23 -0.51 8.95
CA ASP A 18 -13.10 0.42 8.22
C ASP A 18 -13.53 -0.18 6.86
N ALA A 19 -12.62 -0.89 6.17
CA ALA A 19 -12.95 -1.56 4.91
C ALA A 19 -14.00 -2.66 5.10
N ARG A 20 -13.87 -3.49 6.13
CA ARG A 20 -14.89 -4.49 6.47
C ARG A 20 -16.23 -3.86 6.82
N ALA A 21 -16.23 -2.80 7.62
CA ALA A 21 -17.45 -2.10 8.03
C ALA A 21 -18.16 -1.44 6.83
N MET A 22 -17.40 -0.80 5.93
CA MET A 22 -17.97 -0.01 4.83
C MET A 22 -18.30 -0.85 3.60
N PHE A 23 -17.52 -1.89 3.28
CA PHE A 23 -17.61 -2.62 2.02
C PHE A 23 -17.89 -4.13 2.16
N GLY A 24 -17.79 -4.69 3.38
CA GLY A 24 -17.95 -6.12 3.61
C GLY A 24 -19.35 -6.68 3.31
N HIS A 25 -20.35 -5.80 3.22
CA HIS A 25 -21.73 -6.18 2.90
C HIS A 25 -22.09 -6.02 1.42
N LEU A 26 -21.16 -5.49 0.59
CA LEU A 26 -21.43 -5.22 -0.82
C LEU A 26 -21.52 -6.51 -1.64
N SER A 27 -22.46 -6.54 -2.57
CA SER A 27 -22.59 -7.65 -3.53
C SER A 27 -21.41 -7.70 -4.51
N PRO A 28 -21.15 -8.85 -5.17
CA PRO A 28 -20.12 -8.96 -6.21
C PRO A 28 -20.28 -7.92 -7.33
N GLU A 29 -21.52 -7.56 -7.68
CA GLU A 29 -21.84 -6.55 -8.69
C GLU A 29 -21.45 -5.16 -8.19
N GLN A 30 -21.80 -4.82 -6.96
CA GLN A 30 -21.43 -3.54 -6.33
C GLN A 30 -19.90 -3.41 -6.18
N LEU A 31 -19.21 -4.46 -5.74
CA LEU A 31 -17.76 -4.48 -5.61
C LEU A 31 -17.04 -4.24 -6.95
N ASN A 32 -17.58 -4.72 -8.05
CA ASN A 32 -16.96 -4.60 -9.38
C ASN A 32 -17.54 -3.46 -10.22
N TRP A 33 -18.54 -2.74 -9.71
CA TRP A 33 -19.12 -1.60 -10.43
C TRP A 33 -18.12 -0.45 -10.59
N LYS A 34 -18.19 0.26 -11.72
CA LYS A 34 -17.30 1.36 -12.06
C LYS A 34 -18.12 2.59 -12.45
N PRO A 35 -17.82 3.77 -11.90
CA PRO A 35 -18.53 5.00 -12.27
C PRO A 35 -18.24 5.45 -13.71
N ALA A 36 -17.13 4.99 -14.32
CA ALA A 36 -16.77 5.24 -15.71
C ALA A 36 -15.84 4.12 -16.23
N LYS A 37 -15.76 3.95 -17.56
CA LYS A 37 -14.94 2.93 -18.23
C LYS A 37 -13.49 2.90 -17.74
N ASP A 38 -12.88 4.06 -17.54
CA ASP A 38 -11.47 4.23 -17.15
C ASP A 38 -11.30 4.46 -15.63
N SER A 39 -12.33 4.17 -14.85
CA SER A 39 -12.29 4.23 -13.39
C SER A 39 -12.09 2.83 -12.80
N TRP A 40 -11.53 2.80 -11.60
CA TRP A 40 -11.47 1.57 -10.82
C TRP A 40 -12.75 1.37 -10.02
N SER A 41 -13.12 0.10 -9.82
CA SER A 41 -14.17 -0.32 -8.89
C SER A 41 -13.63 -0.34 -7.44
N VAL A 42 -14.53 -0.51 -6.47
CA VAL A 42 -14.17 -0.74 -5.06
C VAL A 42 -13.18 -1.91 -4.96
N ALA A 43 -13.53 -3.05 -5.55
CA ALA A 43 -12.69 -4.25 -5.51
C ALA A 43 -11.32 -4.04 -6.16
N GLN A 44 -11.23 -3.30 -7.25
CA GLN A 44 -9.96 -2.98 -7.89
C GLN A 44 -9.06 -2.09 -7.05
N CYS A 45 -9.62 -1.19 -6.24
CA CYS A 45 -8.82 -0.38 -5.31
C CYS A 45 -8.12 -1.26 -4.27
N PHE A 46 -8.81 -2.23 -3.68
CA PHE A 46 -8.24 -3.14 -2.68
C PHE A 46 -7.27 -4.16 -3.29
N GLU A 47 -7.59 -4.71 -4.45
CA GLU A 47 -6.68 -5.61 -5.18
C GLU A 47 -5.36 -4.89 -5.55
N HIS A 48 -5.44 -3.61 -5.92
CA HIS A 48 -4.25 -2.80 -6.17
C HIS A 48 -3.39 -2.61 -4.92
N ILE A 49 -4.00 -2.35 -3.76
CA ILE A 49 -3.26 -2.24 -2.49
C ILE A 49 -2.49 -3.53 -2.21
N ILE A 50 -3.17 -4.69 -2.29
CA ILE A 50 -2.54 -6.00 -2.07
C ILE A 50 -1.35 -6.18 -3.02
N ARG A 51 -1.55 -6.00 -4.32
CA ARG A 51 -0.49 -6.16 -5.33
C ARG A 51 0.68 -5.22 -5.13
N THR A 52 0.40 -3.99 -4.72
CA THR A 52 1.44 -2.99 -4.46
C THR A 52 2.26 -3.35 -3.23
N ASN A 53 1.59 -3.73 -2.13
CA ASN A 53 2.27 -4.10 -0.89
C ASN A 53 3.15 -5.35 -1.05
N LEU A 54 2.69 -6.35 -1.84
CA LEU A 54 3.47 -7.55 -2.14
C LEU A 54 4.83 -7.25 -2.78
N GLN A 55 5.00 -6.13 -3.48
CA GLN A 55 6.28 -5.75 -4.06
C GLN A 55 7.34 -5.39 -3.00
N PHE A 56 6.93 -5.03 -1.79
CA PHE A 56 7.83 -4.73 -0.68
C PHE A 56 8.27 -5.98 0.11
N TYR A 57 7.55 -7.09 -0.01
CA TYR A 57 7.78 -8.29 0.79
C TYR A 57 9.23 -8.82 0.71
N PRO A 58 9.85 -8.96 -0.48
CA PRO A 58 11.20 -9.51 -0.55
C PRO A 58 12.24 -8.70 0.25
N GLU A 59 12.06 -7.38 0.35
CA GLU A 59 12.96 -6.53 1.11
C GLU A 59 12.69 -6.62 2.61
N PHE A 60 11.42 -6.64 3.03
CA PHE A 60 11.06 -6.81 4.44
C PHE A 60 11.47 -8.18 4.98
N GLU A 61 11.31 -9.25 4.21
CA GLU A 61 11.78 -10.59 4.58
C GLU A 61 13.29 -10.63 4.81
N LYS A 62 14.09 -10.02 3.93
CA LYS A 62 15.54 -9.92 4.11
C LYS A 62 15.91 -9.12 5.37
N MET A 63 15.17 -8.05 5.68
CA MET A 63 15.37 -7.25 6.89
C MET A 63 15.03 -8.06 8.15
N ALA A 64 13.88 -8.72 8.16
CA ALA A 64 13.43 -9.55 9.27
C ALA A 64 14.41 -10.71 9.55
N ALA A 65 14.97 -11.32 8.50
CA ALA A 65 15.97 -12.37 8.60
C ALA A 65 17.38 -11.86 8.96
N GLY A 66 17.61 -10.54 9.02
CA GLY A 66 18.94 -9.96 9.26
C GLY A 66 19.94 -10.24 8.12
N THR A 67 19.46 -10.69 6.97
CA THR A 67 20.30 -11.07 5.81
C THR A 67 20.44 -9.94 4.78
N ARG A 68 19.76 -8.81 5.01
CA ARG A 68 19.79 -7.69 4.08
C ARG A 68 21.18 -7.06 4.05
N GLN A 69 21.69 -6.87 2.83
CA GLN A 69 22.91 -6.10 2.56
C GLN A 69 22.52 -4.90 1.70
N ASN A 70 23.00 -3.71 2.07
CA ASN A 70 22.80 -2.53 1.24
C ASN A 70 23.51 -2.72 -0.10
N SER A 71 22.84 -2.37 -1.18
CA SER A 71 23.49 -2.25 -2.47
C SER A 71 24.46 -1.07 -2.48
N PHE A 72 25.42 -1.08 -3.42
CA PHE A 72 26.33 0.05 -3.60
C PHE A 72 25.58 1.38 -3.77
N TRP A 73 24.46 1.34 -4.50
CA TRP A 73 23.60 2.50 -4.76
C TRP A 73 22.90 3.03 -3.50
N GLU A 74 22.45 2.15 -2.62
CA GLU A 74 21.80 2.53 -1.36
C GLU A 74 22.79 3.20 -0.38
N ASN A 75 24.05 2.77 -0.39
CA ASN A 75 25.10 3.36 0.45
C ASN A 75 25.54 4.75 -0.05
N TRP A 76 25.40 5.03 -1.34
CA TRP A 76 25.94 6.25 -1.98
C TRP A 76 24.88 7.22 -2.47
N SER A 77 23.59 6.87 -2.38
CA SER A 77 22.52 7.70 -2.92
C SER A 77 22.32 8.99 -2.09
N PRO A 78 22.64 10.18 -2.64
CA PRO A 78 22.35 11.44 -1.98
C PRO A 78 20.85 11.75 -1.96
N LEU A 79 20.03 10.94 -2.67
CA LEU A 79 18.61 11.19 -2.90
C LEU A 79 17.69 10.51 -1.87
N SER A 80 18.23 9.68 -0.95
CA SER A 80 17.42 8.88 -0.02
C SER A 80 16.50 9.72 0.89
N GLY A 81 16.93 10.92 1.31
CA GLY A 81 16.09 11.81 2.11
C GLY A 81 15.07 12.65 1.29
N TRP A 82 15.35 12.87 0.01
CA TRP A 82 14.45 13.59 -0.89
C TRP A 82 13.45 12.66 -1.56
N GLY A 83 13.89 11.45 -1.92
CA GLY A 83 13.09 10.43 -2.59
C GLY A 83 11.89 9.99 -1.74
N GLY A 84 12.08 9.80 -0.44
CA GLY A 84 10.99 9.46 0.48
C GLY A 84 9.92 10.54 0.53
N ARG A 85 10.29 11.80 0.70
CA ARG A 85 9.34 12.93 0.70
C ARG A 85 8.61 13.08 -0.63
N PHE A 86 9.30 12.88 -1.76
CA PHE A 86 8.67 12.90 -3.08
C PHE A 86 7.61 11.81 -3.22
N LEU A 87 7.92 10.57 -2.83
CA LEU A 87 6.98 9.45 -2.88
C LEU A 87 5.80 9.63 -1.93
N ILE A 88 6.04 10.06 -0.69
CA ILE A 88 4.97 10.35 0.27
C ILE A 88 4.02 11.39 -0.32
N ASN A 89 4.54 12.49 -0.84
CA ASN A 89 3.70 13.51 -1.49
C ASN A 89 2.93 12.95 -2.69
N ALA A 90 3.57 12.09 -3.51
CA ALA A 90 2.92 11.51 -4.67
C ALA A 90 1.77 10.56 -4.30
N VAL A 91 1.88 9.82 -3.19
CA VAL A 91 0.82 8.91 -2.72
C VAL A 91 -0.24 9.59 -1.87
N THR A 92 0.07 10.74 -1.25
CA THR A 92 -0.87 11.50 -0.41
C THR A 92 -1.84 12.36 -1.24
N ILE A 93 -1.41 12.84 -2.42
CA ILE A 93 -2.23 13.74 -3.25
C ILE A 93 -3.29 12.97 -4.02
N ASP A 94 -4.55 13.10 -3.64
CA ASP A 94 -5.71 12.41 -4.25
C ASP A 94 -6.10 12.92 -5.66
N SER A 95 -5.64 14.11 -6.06
CA SER A 95 -6.14 14.81 -7.25
C SER A 95 -5.51 14.39 -8.59
N LYS A 96 -4.44 13.60 -8.58
CA LYS A 96 -3.77 13.19 -9.82
C LYS A 96 -4.08 11.73 -10.17
N LYS A 97 -4.77 11.52 -11.30
CA LYS A 97 -4.82 10.22 -11.98
C LYS A 97 -3.39 9.89 -12.45
N ALA A 98 -2.64 9.15 -11.65
CA ALA A 98 -1.35 8.62 -12.07
C ALA A 98 -1.56 7.23 -12.68
N LYS A 99 -0.89 6.96 -13.81
CA LYS A 99 -0.82 5.58 -14.32
C LYS A 99 0.04 4.76 -13.36
N ALA A 100 -0.38 3.53 -13.10
CA ALA A 100 0.42 2.59 -12.31
C ALA A 100 1.81 2.42 -12.96
N PRO A 101 2.89 2.53 -12.18
CA PRO A 101 4.26 2.48 -12.71
C PRO A 101 4.67 1.09 -13.24
N SER A 102 3.94 0.03 -12.85
CA SER A 102 4.14 -1.34 -13.34
C SER A 102 2.80 -1.98 -13.71
N LYS A 103 2.80 -2.89 -14.68
CA LYS A 103 1.63 -3.68 -15.04
C LYS A 103 1.26 -4.70 -13.95
N ASP A 104 2.23 -5.12 -13.13
CA ASP A 104 2.05 -6.14 -12.10
C ASP A 104 1.12 -5.69 -10.97
N ILE A 105 1.05 -4.38 -10.74
CA ILE A 105 0.17 -3.77 -9.73
C ILE A 105 -1.17 -3.29 -10.29
N VAL A 106 -1.40 -3.45 -11.60
CA VAL A 106 -2.70 -3.15 -12.21
C VAL A 106 -3.67 -4.28 -11.86
N PRO A 107 -4.83 -3.97 -11.24
CA PRO A 107 -5.81 -5.00 -10.90
C PRO A 107 -6.48 -5.56 -12.16
N PRO A 108 -6.95 -6.81 -12.14
CA PRO A 108 -7.75 -7.38 -13.22
C PRO A 108 -9.07 -6.62 -13.38
N SER A 109 -9.75 -6.82 -14.52
CA SER A 109 -11.02 -6.16 -14.81
C SER A 109 -12.16 -6.60 -13.89
N GLN A 110 -12.11 -7.83 -13.42
CA GLN A 110 -13.02 -8.43 -12.44
C GLN A 110 -12.19 -8.96 -11.27
N VAL A 111 -12.68 -8.77 -10.07
CA VAL A 111 -12.05 -9.20 -8.82
C VAL A 111 -13.06 -10.04 -8.04
N ASP A 112 -12.59 -11.10 -7.39
CA ASP A 112 -13.44 -11.99 -6.59
C ASP A 112 -14.10 -11.26 -5.43
N ALA A 113 -15.29 -11.72 -5.03
CA ALA A 113 -16.11 -11.06 -4.02
C ALA A 113 -15.52 -11.12 -2.59
N ASP A 114 -14.56 -12.01 -2.34
CA ASP A 114 -13.85 -12.15 -1.07
C ASP A 114 -12.76 -11.09 -0.85
N ILE A 115 -12.66 -10.12 -1.76
CA ILE A 115 -11.55 -9.14 -1.78
C ILE A 115 -11.40 -8.38 -0.46
N ILE A 116 -12.48 -8.05 0.23
CA ILE A 116 -12.42 -7.29 1.49
C ILE A 116 -11.80 -8.15 2.61
N ASP A 117 -12.16 -9.44 2.68
CA ASP A 117 -11.55 -10.36 3.64
C ASP A 117 -10.10 -10.66 3.29
N ARG A 118 -9.79 -10.85 2.00
CA ARG A 118 -8.41 -11.00 1.51
C ARG A 118 -7.56 -9.77 1.85
N PHE A 119 -8.09 -8.58 1.66
CA PHE A 119 -7.41 -7.34 2.03
C PHE A 119 -7.15 -7.28 3.53
N ALA A 120 -8.14 -7.56 4.36
CA ALA A 120 -7.96 -7.52 5.82
C ALA A 120 -6.91 -8.55 6.29
N LYS A 121 -6.95 -9.78 5.78
CA LYS A 121 -5.91 -10.78 6.04
C LYS A 121 -4.54 -10.34 5.55
N HIS A 122 -4.47 -9.73 4.37
CA HIS A 122 -3.22 -9.19 3.83
C HIS A 122 -2.63 -8.10 4.74
N ILE A 123 -3.45 -7.23 5.33
CA ILE A 123 -2.98 -6.22 6.29
C ILE A 123 -2.40 -6.89 7.55
N GLU A 124 -2.98 -7.99 8.03
CA GLU A 124 -2.38 -8.77 9.13
C GLU A 124 -0.98 -9.28 8.75
N ASP A 125 -0.78 -9.74 7.52
CA ASP A 125 0.53 -10.19 7.01
C ASP A 125 1.52 -9.02 6.93
N VAL A 126 1.09 -7.85 6.42
CA VAL A 126 1.90 -6.63 6.37
C VAL A 126 2.31 -6.19 7.77
N ASN A 127 1.38 -6.20 8.73
CA ASN A 127 1.67 -5.83 10.12
C ASN A 127 2.76 -6.73 10.72
N ARG A 128 2.67 -8.06 10.52
CA ARG A 128 3.73 -8.99 10.98
C ARG A 128 5.10 -8.68 10.36
N MET A 129 5.13 -8.28 9.10
CA MET A 129 6.40 -7.88 8.45
C MET A 129 6.95 -6.56 8.99
N VAL A 130 6.09 -5.58 9.26
CA VAL A 130 6.47 -4.31 9.89
C VAL A 130 7.02 -4.56 11.29
N GLU A 131 6.36 -5.40 12.10
CA GLU A 131 6.79 -5.80 13.43
C GLU A 131 8.14 -6.54 13.41
N ALA A 132 8.35 -7.43 12.44
CA ALA A 132 9.61 -8.16 12.28
C ALA A 132 10.81 -7.24 11.98
N CYS A 133 10.55 -6.00 11.55
CA CYS A 133 11.58 -4.98 11.34
C CYS A 133 11.86 -4.12 12.61
N GLU A 134 11.32 -4.47 13.79
CA GLU A 134 11.46 -3.67 15.01
C GLU A 134 12.92 -3.40 15.42
N SER A 135 13.80 -4.39 15.23
CA SER A 135 15.22 -4.29 15.55
C SER A 135 16.05 -3.52 14.51
N VAL A 136 15.47 -3.19 13.37
CA VAL A 136 16.17 -2.51 12.27
C VAL A 136 16.24 -0.99 12.52
N ASP A 137 17.42 -0.38 12.38
CA ASP A 137 17.57 1.09 12.43
C ASP A 137 16.91 1.72 11.19
N ARG A 138 15.62 2.04 11.31
CA ARG A 138 14.77 2.54 10.22
C ARG A 138 15.22 3.87 9.66
N GLN A 139 15.93 4.67 10.44
CA GLN A 139 16.42 5.99 10.03
C GLN A 139 17.70 5.89 9.18
N LYS A 140 18.48 4.83 9.38
CA LYS A 140 19.71 4.58 8.62
C LYS A 140 19.54 3.57 7.50
N THR A 141 18.56 2.67 7.63
CA THR A 141 18.29 1.66 6.60
C THR A 141 17.63 2.30 5.39
N VAL A 142 18.30 2.20 4.25
CA VAL A 142 17.82 2.71 2.97
C VAL A 142 17.28 1.54 2.14
N VAL A 143 16.14 1.73 1.52
CA VAL A 143 15.50 0.76 0.62
C VAL A 143 15.37 1.35 -0.78
N THR A 144 15.47 0.49 -1.79
CA THR A 144 15.20 0.87 -3.18
C THR A 144 13.72 0.66 -3.49
N SER A 145 13.12 1.61 -4.20
CA SER A 145 11.73 1.49 -4.63
C SER A 145 11.55 0.26 -5.53
N PRO A 146 10.56 -0.61 -5.25
CA PRO A 146 10.27 -1.75 -6.10
C PRO A 146 9.76 -1.35 -7.49
N PHE A 147 9.33 -0.09 -7.67
CA PHE A 147 8.76 0.41 -8.92
C PHE A 147 9.74 1.25 -9.73
N LEU A 148 10.70 1.89 -9.08
CA LEU A 148 11.63 2.82 -9.70
C LEU A 148 13.02 2.59 -9.08
N ALA A 149 13.83 1.75 -9.71
CA ALA A 149 15.13 1.29 -9.21
C ALA A 149 16.14 2.42 -8.88
N VAL A 150 15.92 3.63 -9.40
CA VAL A 150 16.74 4.81 -9.10
C VAL A 150 16.30 5.57 -7.85
N PHE A 151 15.09 5.28 -7.32
CA PHE A 151 14.58 5.94 -6.12
C PHE A 151 14.88 5.11 -4.89
N THR A 152 15.65 5.71 -4.00
CA THR A 152 15.93 5.17 -2.67
C THR A 152 15.31 6.06 -1.60
N TYR A 153 14.91 5.49 -0.50
CA TYR A 153 14.32 6.17 0.66
C TYR A 153 14.54 5.38 1.94
N ARG A 154 14.35 6.01 3.08
CA ARG A 154 14.52 5.34 4.36
C ARG A 154 13.42 4.32 4.60
N LEU A 155 13.69 3.31 5.39
CA LEU A 155 12.69 2.31 5.77
C LEU A 155 11.50 2.96 6.50
N ASP A 156 11.73 3.99 7.29
CA ASP A 156 10.65 4.75 7.95
C ASP A 156 9.73 5.46 6.95
N ASP A 157 10.29 5.99 5.86
CA ASP A 157 9.52 6.57 4.76
C ASP A 157 8.72 5.48 4.01
N ALA A 158 9.28 4.25 3.86
CA ALA A 158 8.56 3.12 3.28
C ALA A 158 7.30 2.78 4.07
N PHE A 159 7.38 2.76 5.40
CA PHE A 159 6.21 2.55 6.25
C PHE A 159 5.17 3.65 6.10
N THR A 160 5.61 4.91 6.01
CA THR A 160 4.71 6.03 5.73
C THR A 160 4.02 5.87 4.38
N VAL A 161 4.76 5.47 3.33
CA VAL A 161 4.20 5.22 1.99
C VAL A 161 3.16 4.09 2.04
N LEU A 162 3.42 2.99 2.75
CA LEU A 162 2.45 1.89 2.91
C LEU A 162 1.12 2.38 3.51
N VAL A 163 1.17 3.13 4.60
CA VAL A 163 -0.02 3.67 5.27
C VAL A 163 -0.77 4.64 4.36
N GLU A 164 -0.08 5.65 3.82
CA GLU A 164 -0.73 6.70 3.03
C GLU A 164 -1.27 6.19 1.69
N HIS A 165 -0.57 5.25 1.05
CA HIS A 165 -1.04 4.60 -0.16
C HIS A 165 -2.32 3.79 0.11
N THR A 166 -2.33 3.02 1.20
CA THR A 166 -3.51 2.24 1.63
C THR A 166 -4.69 3.17 1.93
N ARG A 167 -4.49 4.24 2.69
CA ARG A 167 -5.51 5.26 2.98
C ARG A 167 -6.05 5.94 1.73
N ARG A 168 -5.18 6.27 0.79
CA ARG A 168 -5.57 6.88 -0.49
C ARG A 168 -6.53 6.00 -1.27
N HIS A 169 -6.19 4.73 -1.45
CA HIS A 169 -7.04 3.81 -2.22
C HIS A 169 -8.29 3.40 -1.47
N PHE A 170 -8.28 3.37 -0.13
CA PHE A 170 -9.49 3.27 0.67
C PHE A 170 -10.43 4.47 0.39
N ARG A 171 -9.93 5.71 0.45
CA ARG A 171 -10.73 6.91 0.11
C ARG A 171 -11.22 6.88 -1.34
N GLN A 172 -10.42 6.33 -2.26
CA GLN A 172 -10.85 6.14 -3.65
C GLN A 172 -12.02 5.15 -3.73
N ALA A 173 -11.96 4.02 -3.04
CA ALA A 173 -13.05 3.06 -2.96
C ALA A 173 -14.32 3.67 -2.36
N ALA A 174 -14.19 4.46 -1.30
CA ALA A 174 -15.32 5.18 -0.71
C ALA A 174 -16.00 6.16 -1.69
N ARG A 175 -15.20 6.89 -2.48
CA ARG A 175 -15.76 7.76 -3.54
C ARG A 175 -16.50 6.97 -4.63
N VAL A 176 -16.04 5.77 -4.95
CA VAL A 176 -16.73 4.89 -5.91
C VAL A 176 -18.07 4.42 -5.36
N ALA A 177 -18.10 3.96 -4.11
CA ALA A 177 -19.34 3.51 -3.46
C ALA A 177 -20.35 4.65 -3.23
N GLY A 178 -19.89 5.89 -3.11
CA GLY A 178 -20.74 7.07 -2.98
C GLY A 178 -21.04 7.80 -4.30
N ALA A 179 -20.65 7.23 -5.46
CA ALA A 179 -20.84 7.90 -6.74
C ALA A 179 -22.29 7.75 -7.27
N ASP A 180 -22.74 8.75 -8.02
CA ASP A 180 -24.05 8.68 -8.70
C ASP A 180 -24.15 7.45 -9.60
N GLY A 181 -25.26 6.72 -9.48
CA GLY A 181 -25.50 5.47 -10.22
C GLY A 181 -24.83 4.23 -9.60
N PHE A 182 -24.28 4.31 -8.39
CA PHE A 182 -23.85 3.11 -7.68
C PHE A 182 -25.04 2.17 -7.45
N PRO A 183 -24.94 0.85 -7.73
CA PRO A 183 -26.07 -0.08 -7.57
C PRO A 183 -26.57 -0.12 -6.13
N GLY A 184 -27.90 -0.02 -5.96
CA GLY A 184 -28.57 -0.13 -4.67
C GLY A 184 -28.62 -1.55 -4.14
#